data_df531d93a5ed0482dcae999fa3c38f12
#
_entry.id   df531d93a5ed0482dcae999fa3c38f12
#
_cell.length_a   1.000
_cell.length_b   1.000
_cell.length_c   1.000
_cell.angle_alpha   90.00
_cell.angle_beta   90.00
_cell.angle_gamma   90.00
#
_symmetry.space_group_name_H-M   'P 1'
#
loop_
_entity.id
_entity.type
_entity.pdbx_description
1 polymer ?
#
loop_
_entity_poly.entity_id
_entity_poly.type
_entity_poly.pdbx_seq_one_letter_code
_entity_poly.pdbx_strand_id
1 'polypeptide(L)'
;MRAHQIMTRSVISVTPAATVLEAANVLLRSHISGLPVVDEAGKLVGIVSEGDFLRRSEIGTQHKRGRWLKFLLGAGRAANDFVQENGRRISEVMTKDPLTITEETPLEEIVTLMQKNGVKRLPVLRGEKLVGIVSRANLLQAVASLAREIPDPTADDDHIRGRILNALEKNDWSPLGLNVVVRDGIAHFSGIITDERSRQAAIVCAENIAGVKKVHDHLCWVDAMSGMYFVASEDEELAKAS
;
A
#
# COMPACT_ATOMS: atom_id res chain seq x y z
N MET A 1 -5.69 -13.12 2.00
CA MET A 1 -4.26 -13.47 1.80
C MET A 1 -3.51 -13.35 3.12
N ARG A 2 -2.42 -14.12 3.30
CA ARG A 2 -1.57 -14.15 4.50
C ARG A 2 -0.11 -13.91 4.14
N ALA A 3 0.74 -13.60 5.14
CA ALA A 3 2.16 -13.28 4.95
C ALA A 3 2.91 -14.32 4.11
N HIS A 4 2.74 -15.62 4.38
CA HIS A 4 3.43 -16.70 3.67
C HIS A 4 3.14 -16.77 2.16
N GLN A 5 2.03 -16.16 1.71
CA GLN A 5 1.63 -16.14 0.29
C GLN A 5 2.35 -15.06 -0.52
N ILE A 6 2.83 -14.00 0.16
CA ILE A 6 3.43 -12.83 -0.50
C ILE A 6 4.86 -12.54 -0.06
N MET A 7 5.34 -13.13 1.05
CA MET A 7 6.68 -12.85 1.60
C MET A 7 7.80 -13.32 0.67
N THR A 8 8.91 -12.63 0.70
CA THR A 8 10.19 -13.09 0.16
C THR A 8 10.79 -14.07 1.15
N ARG A 9 11.02 -15.33 0.73
CA ARG A 9 11.54 -16.42 1.59
C ARG A 9 13.06 -16.43 1.68
N SER A 10 13.75 -16.14 0.56
CA SER A 10 15.21 -16.07 0.53
C SER A 10 15.67 -14.72 1.06
N VAL A 11 15.68 -14.57 2.39
CA VAL A 11 15.99 -13.30 3.04
C VAL A 11 17.49 -13.08 3.07
N ILE A 12 17.93 -11.98 2.44
CA ILE A 12 19.30 -11.50 2.57
C ILE A 12 19.39 -10.76 3.91
N SER A 13 20.35 -11.13 4.74
CA SER A 13 20.57 -10.56 6.07
C SER A 13 22.04 -10.22 6.29
N VAL A 14 22.32 -9.46 7.34
CA VAL A 14 23.69 -9.14 7.79
C VAL A 14 23.84 -9.47 9.27
N THR A 15 25.08 -9.55 9.75
CA THR A 15 25.36 -9.75 11.17
C THR A 15 25.52 -8.41 11.90
N PRO A 16 25.36 -8.35 13.24
CA PRO A 16 25.60 -7.13 14.02
C PRO A 16 27.03 -6.59 13.89
N ALA A 17 28.00 -7.46 13.63
CA ALA A 17 29.41 -7.12 13.48
C ALA A 17 29.76 -6.54 12.10
N ALA A 18 28.90 -6.76 11.09
CA ALA A 18 29.11 -6.20 9.75
C ALA A 18 29.27 -4.69 9.78
N THR A 19 30.04 -4.16 8.87
CA THR A 19 30.23 -2.72 8.72
C THR A 19 29.06 -2.08 7.96
N VAL A 20 28.87 -0.79 8.15
CA VAL A 20 27.91 0.03 7.40
C VAL A 20 28.18 -0.04 5.91
N LEU A 21 29.47 -0.03 5.50
CA LEU A 21 29.86 -0.12 4.09
C LEU A 21 29.49 -1.48 3.47
N GLU A 22 29.71 -2.60 4.19
CA GLU A 22 29.31 -3.92 3.73
C GLU A 22 27.80 -3.99 3.55
N ALA A 23 27.00 -3.54 4.53
CA ALA A 23 25.56 -3.53 4.43
C ALA A 23 25.05 -2.64 3.30
N ALA A 24 25.62 -1.44 3.11
CA ALA A 24 25.29 -0.55 1.99
C ALA A 24 25.57 -1.23 0.64
N ASN A 25 26.70 -1.90 0.49
CA ASN A 25 27.03 -2.66 -0.72
C ASN A 25 26.05 -3.82 -0.97
N VAL A 26 25.59 -4.51 0.07
CA VAL A 26 24.58 -5.57 -0.04
C VAL A 26 23.25 -4.99 -0.52
N LEU A 27 22.79 -3.88 0.06
CA LEU A 27 21.57 -3.19 -0.37
C LEU A 27 21.63 -2.83 -1.87
N LEU A 28 22.74 -2.21 -2.30
CA LEU A 28 22.92 -1.76 -3.68
C LEU A 28 22.97 -2.93 -4.67
N ARG A 29 23.78 -3.95 -4.40
CA ARG A 29 23.95 -5.11 -5.29
C ARG A 29 22.68 -5.95 -5.42
N SER A 30 21.93 -6.06 -4.33
CA SER A 30 20.70 -6.86 -4.29
C SER A 30 19.46 -6.07 -4.66
N HIS A 31 19.57 -4.77 -4.95
CA HIS A 31 18.46 -3.85 -5.23
C HIS A 31 17.34 -3.91 -4.15
N ILE A 32 17.75 -3.97 -2.89
CA ILE A 32 16.85 -3.99 -1.74
C ILE A 32 17.09 -2.78 -0.84
N SER A 33 16.07 -2.36 -0.11
CA SER A 33 16.10 -1.14 0.68
C SER A 33 16.15 -1.39 2.19
N GLY A 34 16.45 -2.62 2.62
CA GLY A 34 16.66 -2.96 4.03
C GLY A 34 16.99 -4.41 4.27
N LEU A 35 17.72 -4.64 5.33
CA LEU A 35 18.30 -5.92 5.71
C LEU A 35 17.92 -6.26 7.16
N PRO A 36 17.32 -7.42 7.42
CA PRO A 36 17.30 -7.99 8.76
C PRO A 36 18.72 -8.23 9.27
N VAL A 37 18.92 -8.00 10.55
CA VAL A 37 20.17 -8.27 11.24
C VAL A 37 19.99 -9.51 12.10
N VAL A 38 20.76 -10.54 11.84
CA VAL A 38 20.68 -11.83 12.55
C VAL A 38 21.98 -12.12 13.26
N ASP A 39 21.90 -12.72 14.44
CA ASP A 39 23.07 -13.18 15.18
C ASP A 39 23.63 -14.51 14.61
N GLU A 40 24.68 -15.05 15.22
CA GLU A 40 25.31 -16.31 14.81
C GLU A 40 24.38 -17.52 14.95
N ALA A 41 23.37 -17.44 15.82
CA ALA A 41 22.35 -18.48 15.98
C ALA A 41 21.20 -18.35 14.95
N GLY A 42 21.22 -17.30 14.10
CA GLY A 42 20.17 -17.02 13.11
C GLY A 42 18.93 -16.36 13.69
N LYS A 43 19.02 -15.85 14.92
CA LYS A 43 17.95 -15.11 15.58
C LYS A 43 17.95 -13.65 15.09
N LEU A 44 16.78 -13.11 14.82
CA LEU A 44 16.61 -11.71 14.46
C LEU A 44 16.90 -10.81 15.67
N VAL A 45 17.88 -9.90 15.54
CA VAL A 45 18.30 -8.96 16.59
C VAL A 45 18.10 -7.50 16.18
N GLY A 46 17.80 -7.24 14.92
CA GLY A 46 17.57 -5.88 14.43
C GLY A 46 17.19 -5.83 12.97
N ILE A 47 17.03 -4.61 12.49
CA ILE A 47 16.84 -4.31 11.07
C ILE A 47 17.59 -3.03 10.73
N VAL A 48 18.17 -2.97 9.54
CA VAL A 48 18.80 -1.77 8.98
C VAL A 48 18.21 -1.48 7.61
N SER A 49 18.08 -0.21 7.26
CA SER A 49 17.48 0.23 6.01
C SER A 49 18.23 1.42 5.41
N GLU A 50 17.92 1.77 4.17
CA GLU A 50 18.43 2.99 3.52
C GLU A 50 18.29 4.23 4.42
N GLY A 51 17.15 4.35 5.14
CA GLY A 51 16.89 5.47 6.04
C GLY A 51 17.95 5.65 7.11
N ASP A 52 18.56 4.55 7.59
CA ASP A 52 19.60 4.56 8.60
C ASP A 52 20.96 5.06 8.05
N PHE A 53 21.11 5.03 6.71
CA PHE A 53 22.32 5.49 6.00
C PHE A 53 22.19 6.89 5.38
N LEU A 54 20.97 7.46 5.34
CA LEU A 54 20.76 8.80 4.75
C LEU A 54 21.33 9.94 5.60
N ARG A 55 21.50 9.73 6.91
CA ARG A 55 21.97 10.74 7.85
C ARG A 55 23.32 10.36 8.43
N ARG A 56 24.36 10.62 7.63
CA ARG A 56 25.70 10.18 7.94
C ARG A 56 26.69 11.36 7.87
N SER A 57 27.68 11.35 8.78
CA SER A 57 28.74 12.33 8.79
C SER A 57 29.62 12.26 7.54
N GLU A 58 29.80 11.05 6.96
CA GLU A 58 30.64 10.82 5.79
C GLU A 58 30.11 11.51 4.52
N ILE A 59 28.80 11.73 4.43
CA ILE A 59 28.15 12.41 3.29
C ILE A 59 27.58 13.79 3.65
N GLY A 60 27.87 14.28 4.86
CA GLY A 60 27.51 15.64 5.29
C GLY A 60 25.99 15.85 5.54
N THR A 61 25.20 14.77 5.66
CA THR A 61 23.74 14.83 5.81
C THR A 61 23.27 14.72 7.27
N GLN A 62 24.19 14.83 8.23
CA GLN A 62 23.90 14.80 9.67
C GLN A 62 22.92 15.91 10.08
N HIS A 63 22.19 15.69 11.17
CA HIS A 63 21.25 16.68 11.70
C HIS A 63 21.98 17.92 12.25
N LYS A 64 21.85 19.05 11.57
CA LYS A 64 22.28 20.37 12.11
C LYS A 64 21.19 20.92 13.06
N ARG A 65 21.09 20.36 14.26
CA ARG A 65 20.16 20.90 15.29
C ARG A 65 20.79 22.10 15.99
N GLY A 66 19.98 23.17 16.18
CA GLY A 66 20.41 24.34 16.95
C GLY A 66 20.78 23.97 18.39
N ARG A 67 21.75 24.70 19.00
CA ARG A 67 22.29 24.42 20.36
C ARG A 67 21.22 24.38 21.44
N TRP A 68 20.16 25.21 21.33
CA TRP A 68 19.07 25.27 22.29
C TRP A 68 18.17 24.02 22.27
N LEU A 69 17.97 23.42 21.07
CA LEU A 69 17.18 22.20 20.92
C LEU A 69 17.91 20.97 21.48
N LYS A 70 19.26 20.97 21.44
CA LYS A 70 20.10 19.93 22.07
C LYS A 70 19.95 19.92 23.60
N PHE A 71 19.76 21.09 24.20
CA PHE A 71 19.54 21.23 25.64
C PHE A 71 18.17 20.67 26.08
N LEU A 72 17.11 20.91 25.28
CA LEU A 72 15.75 20.44 25.57
C LEU A 72 15.57 18.91 25.39
N LEU A 73 16.31 18.28 24.48
CA LEU A 73 16.19 16.86 24.15
C LEU A 73 16.96 15.92 25.07
N GLY A 74 17.82 16.46 25.96
CA GLY A 74 18.64 15.69 26.88
C GLY A 74 19.89 15.06 26.25
N ALA A 75 20.95 14.91 27.07
CA ALA A 75 22.26 14.41 26.62
C ALA A 75 22.22 13.00 26.02
N GLY A 76 21.34 12.11 26.51
CA GLY A 76 21.22 10.73 26.02
C GLY A 76 20.73 10.67 24.58
N ARG A 77 19.79 11.52 24.18
CA ARG A 77 19.29 11.56 22.81
C ARG A 77 20.33 12.08 21.80
N ALA A 78 21.07 13.08 22.21
CA ALA A 78 22.18 13.63 21.42
C ALA A 78 23.31 12.60 21.24
N ALA A 79 23.60 11.80 22.26
CA ALA A 79 24.58 10.71 22.18
C ALA A 79 24.13 9.60 21.22
N ASN A 80 22.86 9.20 21.27
CA ASN A 80 22.30 8.20 20.34
C ASN A 80 22.31 8.71 18.89
N ASP A 81 21.90 9.97 18.65
CA ASP A 81 21.99 10.59 17.31
C ASP A 81 23.44 10.56 16.79
N PHE A 82 24.41 10.89 17.65
CA PHE A 82 25.82 10.85 17.28
C PHE A 82 26.30 9.44 16.91
N VAL A 83 25.89 8.42 17.68
CA VAL A 83 26.25 7.03 17.40
C VAL A 83 25.62 6.58 16.06
N GLN A 84 24.36 6.90 15.80
CA GLN A 84 23.71 6.59 14.51
C GLN A 84 24.38 7.29 13.33
N GLU A 85 24.80 8.55 13.50
CA GLU A 85 25.42 9.35 12.43
C GLU A 85 26.87 8.97 12.14
N ASN A 86 27.59 8.37 13.10
CA ASN A 86 29.04 8.10 13.04
C ASN A 86 29.39 6.62 13.27
N GLY A 87 28.45 5.78 13.67
CA GLY A 87 28.67 4.36 13.92
C GLY A 87 29.20 3.63 12.68
N ARG A 88 30.12 2.71 12.84
CA ARG A 88 30.77 1.97 11.75
C ARG A 88 30.24 0.54 11.61
N ARG A 89 29.61 0.02 12.66
CA ARG A 89 29.04 -1.33 12.71
C ARG A 89 27.53 -1.30 12.68
N ILE A 90 26.93 -2.32 12.13
CA ILE A 90 25.48 -2.45 12.03
C ILE A 90 24.82 -2.48 13.41
N SER A 91 25.43 -3.11 14.42
CA SER A 91 24.92 -3.10 15.80
C SER A 91 24.77 -1.70 16.42
N GLU A 92 25.48 -0.71 15.89
CA GLU A 92 25.47 0.68 16.37
C GLU A 92 24.35 1.51 15.71
N VAL A 93 23.96 1.17 14.46
CA VAL A 93 23.04 1.96 13.64
C VAL A 93 21.68 1.29 13.42
N MET A 94 21.57 -0.02 13.64
CA MET A 94 20.34 -0.78 13.44
C MET A 94 19.22 -0.36 14.39
N THR A 95 17.98 -0.50 13.94
CA THR A 95 16.82 -0.54 14.84
C THR A 95 16.81 -1.89 15.52
N LYS A 96 16.95 -1.90 16.85
CA LYS A 96 16.85 -3.09 17.69
C LYS A 96 15.38 -3.49 17.88
N ASP A 97 15.13 -4.78 18.13
CA ASP A 97 13.79 -5.33 18.37
C ASP A 97 12.75 -4.84 17.36
N PRO A 98 12.96 -5.10 16.06
CA PRO A 98 12.05 -4.63 15.02
C PRO A 98 10.68 -5.30 15.15
N LEU A 99 9.63 -4.60 14.71
CA LEU A 99 8.32 -5.19 14.58
C LEU A 99 8.38 -6.39 13.64
N THR A 100 7.79 -7.50 14.07
CA THR A 100 7.75 -8.75 13.35
C THR A 100 6.33 -9.25 13.17
N ILE A 101 6.14 -10.16 12.23
CA ILE A 101 4.89 -10.86 11.98
C ILE A 101 5.14 -12.36 11.87
N THR A 102 4.09 -13.14 11.87
CA THR A 102 4.15 -14.58 11.59
C THR A 102 3.75 -14.88 10.15
N GLU A 103 4.01 -16.10 9.70
CA GLU A 103 3.58 -16.58 8.37
C GLU A 103 2.06 -16.52 8.17
N GLU A 104 1.29 -16.62 9.27
CA GLU A 104 -0.16 -16.64 9.26
C GLU A 104 -0.82 -15.26 9.39
N THR A 105 -0.03 -14.20 9.58
CA THR A 105 -0.54 -12.83 9.73
C THR A 105 -1.33 -12.41 8.49
N PRO A 106 -2.59 -11.95 8.63
CA PRO A 106 -3.42 -11.48 7.53
C PRO A 106 -2.85 -10.22 6.85
N LEU A 107 -3.12 -10.07 5.55
CA LEU A 107 -2.61 -8.93 4.76
C LEU A 107 -3.09 -7.57 5.29
N GLU A 108 -4.33 -7.50 5.75
CA GLU A 108 -4.92 -6.30 6.35
C GLU A 108 -4.14 -5.86 7.61
N GLU A 109 -3.79 -6.81 8.47
CA GLU A 109 -3.01 -6.55 9.67
C GLU A 109 -1.59 -6.09 9.32
N ILE A 110 -0.96 -6.69 8.30
CA ILE A 110 0.35 -6.29 7.79
C ILE A 110 0.33 -4.82 7.35
N VAL A 111 -0.67 -4.42 6.57
CA VAL A 111 -0.83 -3.04 6.09
C VAL A 111 -1.04 -2.09 7.27
N THR A 112 -1.90 -2.45 8.22
CA THR A 112 -2.18 -1.67 9.42
C THR A 112 -0.91 -1.47 10.27
N LEU A 113 -0.13 -2.54 10.49
CA LEU A 113 1.13 -2.46 11.22
C LEU A 113 2.15 -1.55 10.52
N MET A 114 2.28 -1.67 9.20
CA MET A 114 3.19 -0.82 8.43
C MET A 114 2.80 0.66 8.49
N GLN A 115 1.51 0.99 8.38
CA GLN A 115 1.01 2.35 8.41
C GLN A 115 1.13 2.97 9.81
N LYS A 116 0.63 2.27 10.83
CA LYS A 116 0.63 2.75 12.22
C LYS A 116 2.04 3.03 12.75
N ASN A 117 3.02 2.22 12.37
CA ASN A 117 4.39 2.33 12.87
C ASN A 117 5.35 3.02 11.86
N GLY A 118 4.86 3.46 10.71
CA GLY A 118 5.68 4.13 9.69
C GLY A 118 6.76 3.26 9.07
N VAL A 119 6.63 1.92 9.14
CA VAL A 119 7.63 0.97 8.62
C VAL A 119 7.29 0.52 7.19
N LYS A 120 8.32 0.22 6.41
CA LYS A 120 8.18 -0.18 5.01
C LYS A 120 8.30 -1.69 4.80
N ARG A 121 8.70 -2.44 5.83
CA ARG A 121 8.90 -3.88 5.79
C ARG A 121 8.77 -4.49 7.17
N LEU A 122 8.40 -5.76 7.20
CA LEU A 122 8.23 -6.54 8.43
C LEU A 122 8.91 -7.90 8.24
N PRO A 123 9.90 -8.25 9.08
CA PRO A 123 10.44 -9.60 9.13
C PRO A 123 9.35 -10.60 9.54
N VAL A 124 9.37 -11.77 8.92
CA VAL A 124 8.44 -12.88 9.22
C VAL A 124 9.18 -13.94 10.01
N LEU A 125 8.64 -14.26 11.17
CA LEU A 125 9.23 -15.26 12.06
C LEU A 125 8.39 -16.54 12.16
N ARG A 126 9.08 -17.65 12.31
CA ARG A 126 8.52 -18.93 12.79
C ARG A 126 9.20 -19.26 14.11
N GLY A 127 8.50 -19.04 15.22
CA GLY A 127 9.14 -18.99 16.54
C GLY A 127 10.14 -17.84 16.60
N GLU A 128 11.41 -18.12 16.89
CA GLU A 128 12.48 -17.12 16.90
C GLU A 128 13.25 -17.01 15.57
N LYS A 129 12.96 -17.90 14.61
CA LYS A 129 13.71 -18.01 13.36
C LYS A 129 13.13 -17.09 12.28
N LEU A 130 13.98 -16.32 11.62
CA LEU A 130 13.63 -15.53 10.45
C LEU A 130 13.37 -16.47 9.25
N VAL A 131 12.13 -16.44 8.70
CA VAL A 131 11.70 -17.29 7.59
C VAL A 131 11.27 -16.51 6.36
N GLY A 132 11.11 -15.20 6.48
CA GLY A 132 10.71 -14.33 5.37
C GLY A 132 10.77 -12.85 5.71
N ILE A 133 10.46 -12.03 4.72
CA ILE A 133 10.27 -10.60 4.88
C ILE A 133 9.13 -10.15 3.98
N VAL A 134 8.22 -9.32 4.50
CA VAL A 134 7.19 -8.65 3.72
C VAL A 134 7.53 -7.17 3.60
N SER A 135 7.54 -6.65 2.38
CA SER A 135 7.80 -5.25 2.07
C SER A 135 6.61 -4.63 1.31
N ARG A 136 6.59 -3.32 1.16
CA ARG A 136 5.60 -2.63 0.30
C ARG A 136 5.61 -3.14 -1.15
N ALA A 137 6.77 -3.56 -1.67
CA ALA A 137 6.86 -4.15 -3.00
C ALA A 137 6.08 -5.47 -3.10
N ASN A 138 6.10 -6.31 -2.06
CA ASN A 138 5.30 -7.53 -2.04
C ASN A 138 3.80 -7.23 -2.03
N LEU A 139 3.36 -6.15 -1.33
CA LEU A 139 1.96 -5.70 -1.36
C LEU A 139 1.56 -5.23 -2.76
N LEU A 140 2.42 -4.45 -3.43
CA LEU A 140 2.18 -4.02 -4.82
C LEU A 140 2.11 -5.21 -5.78
N GLN A 141 2.98 -6.21 -5.63
CA GLN A 141 2.91 -7.45 -6.42
C GLN A 141 1.60 -8.20 -6.20
N ALA A 142 1.13 -8.27 -4.94
CA ALA A 142 -0.17 -8.87 -4.63
C ALA A 142 -1.31 -8.13 -5.32
N VAL A 143 -1.32 -6.79 -5.27
CA VAL A 143 -2.31 -5.97 -6.00
C VAL A 143 -2.24 -6.25 -7.50
N ALA A 144 -1.05 -6.22 -8.10
CA ALA A 144 -0.88 -6.48 -9.53
C ALA A 144 -1.32 -7.89 -9.95
N SER A 145 -1.18 -8.88 -9.06
CA SER A 145 -1.62 -10.24 -9.33
C SER A 145 -3.14 -10.42 -9.24
N LEU A 146 -3.80 -9.61 -8.40
CA LEU A 146 -5.25 -9.63 -8.25
C LEU A 146 -5.96 -8.79 -9.32
N ALA A 147 -5.29 -7.76 -9.84
CA ALA A 147 -5.81 -6.91 -10.92
C ALA A 147 -5.80 -7.60 -12.30
N ARG A 148 -5.33 -8.86 -12.39
CA ARG A 148 -5.53 -9.64 -13.60
C ARG A 148 -7.01 -9.99 -13.70
N GLU A 149 -7.68 -9.43 -14.70
CA GLU A 149 -9.04 -9.81 -15.09
C GLU A 149 -9.10 -11.33 -15.20
N ILE A 150 -9.81 -11.97 -14.28
CA ILE A 150 -10.24 -13.36 -14.50
C ILE A 150 -11.52 -13.24 -15.31
N PRO A 151 -11.52 -13.60 -16.60
CA PRO A 151 -12.76 -13.68 -17.37
C PRO A 151 -13.66 -14.67 -16.62
N ASP A 152 -14.86 -14.24 -16.24
CA ASP A 152 -15.87 -15.15 -15.72
C ASP A 152 -16.60 -15.76 -16.95
N PRO A 153 -16.27 -16.97 -17.37
CA PRO A 153 -16.87 -17.57 -18.57
C PRO A 153 -18.36 -17.90 -18.39
N THR A 154 -18.89 -17.77 -17.18
CA THR A 154 -20.29 -18.06 -16.84
C THR A 154 -21.11 -16.81 -16.53
N ALA A 155 -20.51 -15.61 -16.62
CA ALA A 155 -21.21 -14.37 -16.36
C ALA A 155 -22.08 -14.01 -17.55
N ASP A 156 -23.37 -14.31 -17.47
CA ASP A 156 -24.36 -13.65 -18.32
C ASP A 156 -24.64 -12.21 -17.81
N ASP A 157 -25.25 -11.40 -18.65
CA ASP A 157 -25.50 -9.99 -18.37
C ASP A 157 -26.39 -9.77 -17.13
N ASP A 158 -27.31 -10.70 -16.84
CA ASP A 158 -28.18 -10.63 -15.68
C ASP A 158 -27.42 -10.86 -14.38
N HIS A 159 -26.48 -11.79 -14.35
CA HIS A 159 -25.60 -12.02 -13.20
C HIS A 159 -24.65 -10.83 -12.97
N ILE A 160 -24.09 -10.26 -14.04
CA ILE A 160 -23.25 -9.06 -13.97
C ILE A 160 -24.06 -7.91 -13.38
N ARG A 161 -25.27 -7.67 -13.92
CA ARG A 161 -26.20 -6.64 -13.41
C ARG A 161 -26.52 -6.83 -11.93
N GLY A 162 -26.85 -8.04 -11.51
CA GLY A 162 -27.14 -8.36 -10.10
C GLY A 162 -25.98 -8.07 -9.18
N ARG A 163 -24.73 -8.41 -9.60
CA ARG A 163 -23.52 -8.12 -8.82
C ARG A 163 -23.24 -6.62 -8.71
N ILE A 164 -23.42 -5.86 -9.78
CA ILE A 164 -23.28 -4.40 -9.78
C ILE A 164 -24.27 -3.77 -8.79
N LEU A 165 -25.56 -4.11 -8.87
CA LEU A 165 -26.60 -3.58 -7.99
C LEU A 165 -26.30 -3.90 -6.52
N ASN A 166 -25.96 -5.16 -6.20
CA ASN A 166 -25.62 -5.58 -4.85
C ASN A 166 -24.35 -4.89 -4.29
N ALA A 167 -23.41 -4.55 -5.16
CA ALA A 167 -22.20 -3.84 -4.74
C ALA A 167 -22.46 -2.36 -4.47
N LEU A 168 -23.34 -1.73 -5.25
CA LEU A 168 -23.68 -0.31 -5.11
C LEU A 168 -24.64 -0.08 -3.94
N GLU A 169 -25.66 -0.91 -3.75
CA GLU A 169 -26.65 -0.79 -2.66
C GLU A 169 -26.04 -0.79 -1.24
N LYS A 170 -24.86 -1.31 -1.08
CA LYS A 170 -24.15 -1.35 0.22
C LYS A 170 -23.50 0.00 0.60
N ASN A 171 -23.56 0.99 -0.27
CA ASN A 171 -22.83 2.23 -0.10
C ASN A 171 -23.79 3.43 -0.02
N ASP A 172 -23.56 4.31 0.96
CA ASP A 172 -24.37 5.52 1.20
C ASP A 172 -24.24 6.56 0.07
N TRP A 173 -23.21 6.43 -0.79
CA TRP A 173 -22.98 7.29 -1.94
C TRP A 173 -23.58 6.73 -3.24
N SER A 174 -24.34 5.64 -3.19
CA SER A 174 -24.98 5.07 -4.38
C SER A 174 -25.92 6.07 -5.05
N PRO A 175 -25.98 6.12 -6.40
CA PRO A 175 -26.88 7.01 -7.11
C PRO A 175 -28.35 6.74 -6.73
N LEU A 176 -29.15 7.81 -6.60
CA LEU A 176 -30.58 7.72 -6.32
C LEU A 176 -31.33 7.26 -7.57
N GLY A 177 -32.26 6.33 -7.40
CA GLY A 177 -33.03 5.78 -8.51
C GLY A 177 -32.16 5.08 -9.55
N LEU A 178 -31.05 4.48 -9.11
CA LEU A 178 -30.11 3.81 -9.99
C LEU A 178 -30.80 2.72 -10.81
N ASN A 179 -30.64 2.82 -12.12
CA ASN A 179 -30.96 1.77 -13.06
C ASN A 179 -29.70 1.33 -13.79
N VAL A 180 -29.49 0.02 -13.85
CA VAL A 180 -28.32 -0.61 -14.52
C VAL A 180 -28.84 -1.54 -15.60
N VAL A 181 -28.40 -1.32 -16.83
CA VAL A 181 -28.63 -2.24 -17.95
C VAL A 181 -27.29 -2.78 -18.39
N VAL A 182 -27.18 -4.10 -18.52
CA VAL A 182 -25.96 -4.75 -19.01
C VAL A 182 -26.28 -5.43 -20.34
N ARG A 183 -25.42 -5.24 -21.34
CA ARG A 183 -25.50 -5.92 -22.63
C ARG A 183 -24.09 -6.27 -23.11
N ASP A 184 -23.83 -7.54 -23.38
CA ASP A 184 -22.53 -8.06 -23.81
C ASP A 184 -21.35 -7.66 -22.87
N GLY A 185 -21.62 -7.56 -21.55
CA GLY A 185 -20.69 -7.11 -20.54
C GLY A 185 -20.48 -5.59 -20.49
N ILE A 186 -21.23 -4.80 -21.26
CA ILE A 186 -21.22 -3.34 -21.19
C ILE A 186 -22.36 -2.89 -20.27
N ALA A 187 -22.01 -2.18 -19.21
CA ALA A 187 -22.98 -1.67 -18.23
C ALA A 187 -23.34 -0.21 -18.54
N HIS A 188 -24.63 0.09 -18.63
CA HIS A 188 -25.19 1.42 -18.79
C HIS A 188 -25.84 1.86 -17.47
N PHE A 189 -25.40 2.97 -16.93
CA PHE A 189 -25.91 3.52 -15.68
C PHE A 189 -26.81 4.73 -15.95
N SER A 190 -27.99 4.75 -15.34
CA SER A 190 -28.84 5.94 -15.27
C SER A 190 -29.36 6.12 -13.85
N GLY A 191 -29.54 7.36 -13.44
CA GLY A 191 -29.92 7.72 -12.07
C GLY A 191 -29.49 9.14 -11.73
N ILE A 192 -29.66 9.51 -10.47
CA ILE A 192 -29.37 10.85 -9.98
C ILE A 192 -28.26 10.78 -8.94
N ILE A 193 -27.30 11.68 -9.05
CA ILE A 193 -26.26 11.92 -8.05
C ILE A 193 -26.35 13.37 -7.54
N THR A 194 -26.06 13.56 -6.26
CA THR A 194 -25.99 14.87 -5.62
C THR A 194 -24.56 15.33 -5.34
N ASP A 195 -23.59 14.45 -5.55
CA ASP A 195 -22.16 14.72 -5.43
C ASP A 195 -21.43 14.06 -6.62
N GLU A 196 -20.66 14.84 -7.35
CA GLU A 196 -19.95 14.38 -8.55
C GLU A 196 -18.95 13.25 -8.26
N ARG A 197 -18.45 13.18 -7.03
CA ARG A 197 -17.57 12.06 -6.59
C ARG A 197 -18.27 10.73 -6.58
N SER A 198 -19.59 10.69 -6.40
CA SER A 198 -20.42 9.48 -6.47
C SER A 198 -20.44 8.86 -7.87
N ARG A 199 -20.35 9.68 -8.93
CA ARG A 199 -20.22 9.23 -10.32
C ARG A 199 -19.01 8.33 -10.50
N GLN A 200 -17.83 8.86 -10.17
CA GLN A 200 -16.59 8.12 -10.30
C GLN A 200 -16.57 6.86 -9.43
N ALA A 201 -17.12 6.95 -8.21
CA ALA A 201 -17.20 5.82 -7.31
C ALA A 201 -18.10 4.70 -7.86
N ALA A 202 -19.23 5.04 -8.50
CA ALA A 202 -20.14 4.09 -9.12
C ALA A 202 -19.49 3.38 -10.33
N ILE A 203 -18.81 4.15 -11.17
CA ILE A 203 -18.07 3.60 -12.33
C ILE A 203 -17.00 2.60 -11.87
N VAL A 204 -16.13 3.02 -10.94
CA VAL A 204 -15.05 2.16 -10.41
C VAL A 204 -15.62 0.92 -9.72
N CYS A 205 -16.73 1.05 -9.00
CA CYS A 205 -17.39 -0.09 -8.37
C CYS A 205 -17.83 -1.13 -9.41
N ALA A 206 -18.41 -0.69 -10.52
CA ALA A 206 -18.83 -1.60 -11.59
C ALA A 206 -17.65 -2.21 -12.35
N GLU A 207 -16.63 -1.43 -12.67
CA GLU A 207 -15.43 -1.91 -13.37
C GLU A 207 -14.70 -3.01 -12.59
N ASN A 208 -14.84 -3.03 -11.26
CA ASN A 208 -14.30 -4.10 -10.41
C ASN A 208 -15.15 -5.38 -10.39
N ILE A 209 -16.31 -5.40 -11.08
CA ILE A 209 -17.15 -6.59 -11.16
C ILE A 209 -16.68 -7.48 -12.33
N ALA A 210 -16.38 -8.75 -12.03
CA ALA A 210 -15.96 -9.70 -13.05
C ALA A 210 -17.04 -9.84 -14.13
N GLY A 211 -16.62 -9.71 -15.39
CA GLY A 211 -17.49 -9.76 -16.58
C GLY A 211 -17.85 -8.38 -17.14
N VAL A 212 -17.67 -7.29 -16.41
CA VAL A 212 -17.83 -5.92 -16.92
C VAL A 212 -16.65 -5.58 -17.82
N LYS A 213 -16.93 -5.22 -19.07
CA LYS A 213 -15.94 -4.83 -20.08
C LYS A 213 -15.83 -3.31 -20.19
N LYS A 214 -16.94 -2.62 -20.01
CA LYS A 214 -17.03 -1.16 -20.10
C LYS A 214 -18.24 -0.66 -19.31
N VAL A 215 -18.15 0.57 -18.81
CA VAL A 215 -19.27 1.29 -18.20
C VAL A 215 -19.57 2.52 -19.03
N HIS A 216 -20.85 2.72 -19.40
CA HIS A 216 -21.38 3.95 -19.97
C HIS A 216 -22.19 4.68 -18.91
N ASP A 217 -21.84 5.94 -18.72
CA ASP A 217 -22.40 6.80 -17.69
C ASP A 217 -23.44 7.74 -18.25
N HIS A 218 -24.69 7.54 -17.83
CA HIS A 218 -25.85 8.43 -18.08
C HIS A 218 -26.41 8.96 -16.74
N LEU A 219 -25.55 9.10 -15.72
CA LEU A 219 -25.98 9.66 -14.42
C LEU A 219 -26.16 11.18 -14.53
N CYS A 220 -27.27 11.68 -14.00
CA CYS A 220 -27.57 13.09 -13.93
C CYS A 220 -27.12 13.64 -12.57
N TRP A 221 -26.29 14.68 -12.57
CA TRP A 221 -25.96 15.40 -11.36
C TRP A 221 -26.97 16.51 -11.09
N VAL A 222 -27.49 16.52 -9.86
CA VAL A 222 -28.45 17.55 -9.41
C VAL A 222 -27.82 18.33 -8.26
N ASP A 223 -27.67 19.63 -8.44
CA ASP A 223 -27.27 20.53 -7.37
C ASP A 223 -28.43 20.69 -6.37
N ALA A 224 -28.24 20.18 -5.16
CA ALA A 224 -29.26 20.17 -4.11
C ALA A 224 -29.68 21.58 -3.64
N MET A 225 -28.86 22.64 -3.90
CA MET A 225 -29.17 24.02 -3.48
C MET A 225 -29.93 24.82 -4.55
N SER A 226 -29.55 24.68 -5.81
CA SER A 226 -30.16 25.44 -6.91
C SER A 226 -31.25 24.66 -7.66
N GLY A 227 -31.26 23.33 -7.51
CA GLY A 227 -32.13 22.44 -8.29
C GLY A 227 -31.74 22.31 -9.76
N MET A 228 -30.59 22.87 -10.17
CA MET A 228 -30.08 22.69 -11.52
C MET A 228 -29.60 21.25 -11.71
N TYR A 229 -29.81 20.73 -12.91
CA TYR A 229 -29.35 19.40 -13.28
C TYR A 229 -28.34 19.46 -14.44
N PHE A 230 -27.36 18.55 -14.41
CA PHE A 230 -26.35 18.44 -15.44
C PHE A 230 -26.30 16.96 -15.88
N VAL A 231 -26.47 16.74 -17.18
CA VAL A 231 -26.37 15.41 -17.78
C VAL A 231 -24.91 14.97 -17.91
N ALA A 232 -24.67 13.68 -18.10
CA ALA A 232 -23.32 13.17 -18.32
C ALA A 232 -22.73 13.72 -19.62
N SER A 233 -21.41 13.87 -19.67
CA SER A 233 -20.71 14.41 -20.84
C SER A 233 -20.94 13.57 -22.11
N GLU A 234 -21.07 12.25 -21.98
CA GLU A 234 -21.39 11.35 -23.10
C GLU A 234 -22.77 11.69 -23.74
N ASP A 235 -23.74 12.05 -22.92
CA ASP A 235 -25.10 12.41 -23.38
C ASP A 235 -25.15 13.81 -24.01
N GLU A 236 -24.33 14.75 -23.54
CA GLU A 236 -24.19 16.07 -24.14
C GLU A 236 -23.60 16.02 -25.56
N GLU A 237 -22.62 15.13 -25.77
CA GLU A 237 -22.01 14.92 -27.08
C GLU A 237 -23.01 14.30 -28.08
N LEU A 238 -23.80 13.35 -27.63
CA LEU A 238 -24.85 12.72 -28.44
C LEU A 238 -25.96 13.72 -28.82
N ALA A 239 -26.34 14.58 -27.89
CA ALA A 239 -27.35 15.63 -28.14
C ALA A 239 -26.87 16.73 -29.12
N LYS A 240 -25.57 17.00 -29.20
CA LYS A 240 -24.97 17.95 -30.16
C LYS A 240 -24.76 17.35 -31.55
N ALA A 241 -24.76 16.03 -31.68
CA ALA A 241 -24.55 15.30 -32.93
C ALA A 241 -25.84 14.89 -33.65
N SER A 242 -27.01 15.16 -33.02
CA SER A 242 -28.37 14.90 -33.54
C SER A 242 -29.01 16.19 -34.06
#